data_e9af9a9ef267ffb6702ab599451d316d
#
_entry.id   e9af9a9ef267ffb6702ab599451d316d
#
_cell.length_a   1.000
_cell.length_b   1.000
_cell.length_c   1.000
_cell.angle_alpha   90.00
_cell.angle_beta   90.00
_cell.angle_gamma   90.00
#
_symmetry.space_group_name_H-M   'P 1'
#
loop_
_entity.id
_entity.type
_entity.pdbx_description
1 polymer ?
#
loop_
_entity_poly.entity_id
_entity_poly.type
_entity_poly.pdbx_seq_one_letter_code
_entity_poly.pdbx_strand_id
1 'polypeptide(L)'
;MHRGKSTVAIDRHVGARIRERRVLLGLTQQQVAELIGVTYQQAHKYERGLNRVSAGRLFEIANVLSVPISYFYEGVGAEAPHPATPHERMVLEIARNFTGIANERHQEALSQLARALAHSGG
;
A
#
# COMPACT_ATOMS: atom_id res chain seq x y z
N MET A 1 -10.29 -0.52 18.52
CA MET A 1 -9.81 -1.42 17.48
C MET A 1 -8.30 -1.43 17.48
N HIS A 2 -7.72 -2.62 17.47
CA HIS A 2 -6.31 -2.79 17.63
C HIS A 2 -5.62 -2.81 16.27
N ARG A 3 -4.54 -2.08 16.17
CA ARG A 3 -3.72 -2.07 14.95
C ARG A 3 -2.92 -3.38 14.88
N GLY A 4 -2.94 -4.04 13.75
CA GLY A 4 -2.13 -5.23 13.52
C GLY A 4 -0.64 -4.90 13.48
N LYS A 5 0.22 -5.88 13.77
CA LYS A 5 1.68 -5.72 13.73
C LYS A 5 2.17 -5.21 12.38
N SER A 6 1.59 -5.70 11.27
CA SER A 6 1.98 -5.30 9.92
C SER A 6 1.68 -3.83 9.65
N THR A 7 0.54 -3.31 10.14
CA THR A 7 0.19 -1.91 9.96
C THR A 7 1.06 -0.99 10.81
N VAL A 8 1.44 -1.41 12.01
CA VAL A 8 2.38 -0.66 12.84
C VAL A 8 3.75 -0.57 12.16
N ALA A 9 4.21 -1.67 11.57
CA ALA A 9 5.48 -1.69 10.86
C ALA A 9 5.44 -0.79 9.62
N ILE A 10 4.32 -0.78 8.89
CA ILE A 10 4.13 0.10 7.73
C ILE A 10 4.13 1.57 8.17
N ASP A 11 3.42 1.91 9.25
CA ASP A 11 3.39 3.29 9.75
C ASP A 11 4.78 3.78 10.15
N ARG A 12 5.58 2.92 10.77
CA ARG A 12 6.96 3.24 11.12
C ARG A 12 7.82 3.43 9.88
N HIS A 13 7.65 2.57 8.89
CA HIS A 13 8.40 2.66 7.65
C HIS A 13 8.08 3.96 6.91
N VAL A 14 6.80 4.29 6.77
CA VAL A 14 6.35 5.53 6.14
C VAL A 14 6.92 6.73 6.89
N GLY A 15 6.83 6.72 8.21
CA GLY A 15 7.39 7.79 9.04
C GLY A 15 8.88 7.97 8.85
N ALA A 16 9.64 6.88 8.80
CA ALA A 16 11.09 6.91 8.58
C ALA A 16 11.42 7.48 7.19
N ARG A 17 10.63 7.15 6.18
CA ARG A 17 10.83 7.68 4.82
C ARG A 17 10.52 9.18 4.75
N ILE A 18 9.50 9.62 5.47
CA ILE A 18 9.19 11.06 5.58
C ILE A 18 10.40 11.78 6.19
N ARG A 19 10.92 11.27 7.30
CA ARG A 19 12.07 11.86 7.98
C ARG A 19 13.30 11.89 7.06
N GLU A 20 13.59 10.78 6.40
CA GLU A 20 14.74 10.66 5.51
C GLU A 20 14.70 11.73 4.42
N ARG A 21 13.57 11.88 3.76
CA ARG A 21 13.42 12.87 2.68
C ARG A 21 13.49 14.29 3.21
N ARG A 22 12.84 14.54 4.34
CA ARG A 22 12.88 15.85 5.00
C ARG A 22 14.30 16.29 5.32
N VAL A 23 15.07 15.38 5.93
CA VAL A 23 16.47 15.66 6.30
C VAL A 23 17.31 15.90 5.06
N LEU A 24 17.12 15.10 4.02
CA LEU A 24 17.83 15.25 2.75
C LEU A 24 17.59 16.63 2.12
N LEU A 25 16.37 17.15 2.23
CA LEU A 25 16.02 18.47 1.70
C LEU A 25 16.42 19.62 2.64
N GLY A 26 16.96 19.31 3.82
CA GLY A 26 17.37 20.33 4.78
C GLY A 26 16.21 21.02 5.50
N LEU A 27 15.03 20.38 5.54
CA LEU A 27 13.86 20.94 6.21
C LEU A 27 13.78 20.48 7.66
N THR A 28 13.31 21.37 8.55
CA THR A 28 13.02 20.99 9.93
C THR A 28 11.62 20.40 10.04
N GLN A 29 11.35 19.67 11.13
CA GLN A 29 9.99 19.19 11.40
C GLN A 29 9.00 20.34 11.50
N GLN A 30 9.41 21.45 12.11
CA GLN A 30 8.57 22.65 12.23
C GLN A 30 8.21 23.21 10.85
N GLN A 31 9.15 23.28 9.94
CA GLN A 31 8.90 23.77 8.58
C GLN A 31 7.89 22.90 7.84
N VAL A 32 8.06 21.58 7.92
CA VAL A 32 7.10 20.65 7.29
C VAL A 32 5.73 20.77 7.95
N ALA A 33 5.69 20.84 9.28
CA ALA A 33 4.44 21.01 10.03
C ALA A 33 3.67 22.25 9.56
N GLU A 34 4.35 23.37 9.42
CA GLU A 34 3.75 24.62 8.93
C GLU A 34 3.20 24.47 7.52
N LEU A 35 3.96 23.82 6.65
CA LEU A 35 3.59 23.67 5.24
C LEU A 35 2.36 22.76 5.05
N ILE A 36 2.16 21.78 5.92
CA ILE A 36 1.02 20.88 5.83
C ILE A 36 -0.10 21.21 6.83
N GLY A 37 0.09 22.26 7.63
CA GLY A 37 -0.96 22.73 8.54
C GLY A 37 -1.20 21.86 9.77
N VAL A 38 -0.16 21.23 10.30
CA VAL A 38 -0.24 20.43 11.54
C VAL A 38 0.69 21.02 12.60
N THR A 39 0.56 20.57 13.83
CA THR A 39 1.46 20.97 14.90
C THR A 39 2.82 20.28 14.75
N TYR A 40 3.86 20.86 15.34
CA TYR A 40 5.17 20.24 15.42
C TYR A 40 5.08 18.83 16.05
N GLN A 41 4.32 18.71 17.13
CA GLN A 41 4.13 17.42 17.80
C GLN A 41 3.52 16.38 16.88
N GLN A 42 2.56 16.78 16.07
CA GLN A 42 1.91 15.87 15.12
C GLN A 42 2.90 15.42 14.03
N ALA A 43 3.69 16.35 13.50
CA ALA A 43 4.72 16.01 12.51
C ALA A 43 5.74 15.03 13.09
N HIS A 44 6.15 15.27 14.34
CA HIS A 44 7.08 14.38 15.06
C HIS A 44 6.49 12.98 15.21
N LYS A 45 5.22 12.88 15.59
CA LYS A 45 4.51 11.59 15.74
C LYS A 45 4.42 10.83 14.41
N TYR A 46 4.19 11.55 13.30
CA TYR A 46 4.18 10.93 11.97
C TYR A 46 5.52 10.28 11.66
N GLU A 47 6.62 10.99 11.90
CA GLU A 47 7.97 10.48 11.60
C GLU A 47 8.35 9.30 12.49
N ARG A 48 7.78 9.21 13.68
CA ARG A 48 8.03 8.10 14.60
C ARG A 48 7.08 6.93 14.38
N GLY A 49 6.09 7.06 13.50
CA GLY A 49 5.09 6.03 13.29
C GLY A 49 4.13 5.86 14.46
N LEU A 50 4.07 6.85 15.36
CA LEU A 50 3.15 6.82 16.52
C LEU A 50 1.71 7.09 16.11
N ASN A 51 1.53 7.85 15.05
CA ASN A 51 0.22 8.10 14.44
C ASN A 51 0.28 7.77 12.97
N ARG A 52 -0.79 7.16 12.48
CA ARG A 52 -0.94 6.88 11.05
C ARG A 52 -1.19 8.17 10.31
N VAL A 53 -0.54 8.34 9.17
CA VAL A 53 -0.77 9.45 8.26
C VAL A 53 -1.94 9.09 7.37
N SER A 54 -2.97 9.94 7.32
CA SER A 54 -4.08 9.73 6.40
C SER A 54 -3.62 9.81 4.94
N ALA A 55 -4.37 9.21 4.03
CA ALA A 55 -4.03 9.24 2.60
C ALA A 55 -3.92 10.69 2.09
N GLY A 56 -4.87 11.56 2.48
CA GLY A 56 -4.84 12.96 2.07
C GLY A 56 -3.64 13.71 2.63
N ARG A 57 -3.32 13.46 3.89
CA ARG A 57 -2.16 14.09 4.52
C ARG A 57 -0.85 13.62 3.90
N LEU A 58 -0.77 12.34 3.59
CA LEU A 58 0.43 11.78 2.95
C LEU A 58 0.63 12.37 1.55
N PHE A 59 -0.45 12.60 0.81
CA PHE A 59 -0.40 13.28 -0.47
C PHE A 59 0.20 14.70 -0.33
N GLU A 60 -0.25 15.45 0.67
CA GLU A 60 0.29 16.79 0.96
C GLU A 60 1.78 16.73 1.30
N ILE A 61 2.17 15.78 2.14
CA ILE A 61 3.57 15.58 2.52
C ILE A 61 4.41 15.25 1.29
N ALA A 62 3.92 14.39 0.41
CA ALA A 62 4.60 14.03 -0.83
C ALA A 62 4.87 15.27 -1.69
N ASN A 63 3.87 16.13 -1.83
CA ASN A 63 4.01 17.38 -2.58
C ASN A 63 5.06 18.32 -1.96
N VAL A 64 5.02 18.49 -0.64
CA VAL A 64 5.98 19.34 0.09
C VAL A 64 7.40 18.79 -0.07
N LEU A 65 7.56 17.49 -0.01
CA LEU A 65 8.88 16.84 -0.10
C LEU A 65 9.31 16.52 -1.53
N SER A 66 8.50 16.87 -2.52
CA SER A 66 8.78 16.69 -3.96
C SER A 66 9.10 15.24 -4.34
N VAL A 67 8.29 14.33 -3.86
CA VAL A 67 8.39 12.90 -4.21
C VAL A 67 7.01 12.37 -4.59
N PRO A 68 6.95 11.32 -5.41
CA PRO A 68 5.68 10.62 -5.62
C PRO A 68 5.29 9.90 -4.33
N ILE A 69 4.01 9.68 -4.13
CA ILE A 69 3.50 9.03 -2.91
C ILE A 69 4.09 7.63 -2.72
N SER A 70 4.43 6.95 -3.82
CA SER A 70 5.07 5.63 -3.80
C SER A 70 6.42 5.62 -3.10
N TYR A 71 7.10 6.76 -3.04
CA TYR A 71 8.39 6.90 -2.34
C TYR A 71 8.30 6.41 -0.89
N PHE A 72 7.20 6.72 -0.20
CA PHE A 72 7.04 6.38 1.21
C PHE A 72 6.85 4.89 1.45
N TYR A 73 6.47 4.14 0.41
CA TYR A 73 6.25 2.70 0.48
C TYR A 73 7.40 1.88 -0.07
N GLU A 74 8.41 2.52 -0.65
CA GLU A 74 9.59 1.81 -1.15
C GLU A 74 10.27 1.07 0.00
N GLY A 75 10.53 -0.20 -0.20
CA GLY A 75 11.13 -1.06 0.81
C GLY A 75 10.13 -1.73 1.74
N VAL A 76 8.84 -1.37 1.68
CA VAL A 76 7.82 -2.08 2.45
C VAL A 76 7.71 -3.50 1.91
N GLY A 77 7.83 -4.47 2.80
CA GLY A 77 7.77 -5.88 2.38
C GLY A 77 9.02 -6.37 1.64
N ALA A 78 10.14 -5.66 1.80
CA ALA A 78 11.42 -6.04 1.20
C ALA A 78 12.02 -7.31 1.79
N GLU A 79 11.42 -7.87 2.80
CA GLU A 79 11.65 -9.26 3.15
C GLU A 79 11.23 -10.07 1.94
N ALA A 80 12.09 -10.97 1.52
CA ALA A 80 11.95 -11.71 0.28
C ALA A 80 10.48 -12.03 -0.02
N PRO A 81 9.93 -11.52 -1.14
CA PRO A 81 8.57 -11.85 -1.49
C PRO A 81 8.45 -13.37 -1.55
N HIS A 82 7.46 -13.91 -0.89
CA HIS A 82 7.18 -15.34 -1.00
C HIS A 82 6.94 -15.64 -2.47
N PRO A 83 7.66 -16.58 -3.06
CA PRO A 83 7.34 -16.99 -4.42
C PRO A 83 5.90 -17.46 -4.44
N ALA A 84 5.15 -17.09 -5.47
CA ALA A 84 3.78 -17.53 -5.62
C ALA A 84 3.74 -19.05 -5.65
N THR A 85 2.84 -19.64 -4.87
CA THR A 85 2.62 -21.08 -4.91
C THR A 85 2.05 -21.49 -6.27
N PRO A 86 2.18 -22.77 -6.69
CA PRO A 86 1.52 -23.23 -7.91
C PRO A 86 0.02 -22.94 -7.93
N HIS A 87 -0.64 -23.06 -6.79
CA HIS A 87 -2.06 -22.72 -6.64
C HIS A 87 -2.32 -21.25 -6.92
N GLU A 88 -1.55 -20.37 -6.30
CA GLU A 88 -1.67 -18.92 -6.50
C GLU A 88 -1.40 -18.53 -7.95
N ARG A 89 -0.39 -19.12 -8.57
CA ARG A 89 -0.11 -18.87 -9.99
C ARG A 89 -1.27 -19.27 -10.88
N MET A 90 -1.92 -20.38 -10.57
CA MET A 90 -3.07 -20.88 -11.33
C MET A 90 -4.25 -19.91 -11.20
N VAL A 91 -4.52 -19.41 -9.99
CA VAL A 91 -5.57 -18.40 -9.76
C VAL A 91 -5.31 -17.16 -10.58
N LEU A 92 -4.08 -16.64 -10.56
CA LEU A 92 -3.70 -15.46 -11.32
C LEU A 92 -3.81 -15.66 -12.83
N GLU A 93 -3.44 -16.85 -13.30
CA GLU A 93 -3.54 -17.22 -14.71
C GLU A 93 -5.00 -17.24 -15.16
N ILE A 94 -5.88 -17.86 -14.37
CA ILE A 94 -7.31 -17.89 -14.66
C ILE A 94 -7.89 -16.48 -14.70
N ALA A 95 -7.55 -15.66 -13.71
CA ALA A 95 -8.02 -14.27 -13.66
C ALA A 95 -7.57 -13.48 -14.89
N ARG A 96 -6.31 -13.64 -15.28
CA ARG A 96 -5.76 -12.96 -16.45
C ARG A 96 -6.44 -13.40 -17.74
N ASN A 97 -6.64 -14.71 -17.89
CA ASN A 97 -7.32 -15.26 -19.06
C ASN A 97 -8.77 -14.83 -19.12
N PHE A 98 -9.44 -14.77 -17.97
CA PHE A 98 -10.82 -14.30 -17.86
C PHE A 98 -10.95 -12.86 -18.38
N THR A 99 -10.06 -11.96 -17.96
CA THR A 99 -10.09 -10.57 -18.42
C THR A 99 -9.82 -10.44 -19.92
N GLY A 100 -9.12 -11.41 -20.51
CA GLY A 100 -8.85 -11.45 -21.95
C GLY A 100 -10.02 -11.96 -22.78
N ILE A 101 -11.06 -12.52 -22.17
CA ILE A 101 -12.25 -13.00 -22.88
C ILE A 101 -13.13 -11.80 -23.21
N ALA A 102 -13.29 -11.49 -24.48
CA ALA A 102 -14.08 -10.34 -24.92
C ALA A 102 -15.60 -10.60 -24.94
N ASN A 103 -15.99 -11.84 -25.13
CA ASN A 103 -17.41 -12.21 -25.28
C ASN A 103 -18.03 -12.49 -23.91
N GLU A 104 -19.06 -11.71 -23.54
CA GLU A 104 -19.74 -11.85 -22.25
C GLU A 104 -20.36 -13.23 -22.03
N ARG A 105 -20.87 -13.87 -23.09
CA ARG A 105 -21.42 -15.21 -23.00
C ARG A 105 -20.36 -16.22 -22.62
N HIS A 106 -19.16 -16.05 -23.13
CA HIS A 106 -18.02 -16.91 -22.77
C HIS A 106 -17.58 -16.70 -21.34
N GLN A 107 -17.57 -15.44 -20.89
CA GLN A 107 -17.25 -15.10 -19.49
C GLN A 107 -18.29 -15.75 -18.55
N GLU A 108 -19.56 -15.65 -18.89
CA GLU A 108 -20.63 -16.22 -18.09
C GLU A 108 -20.56 -17.73 -18.06
N ALA A 109 -20.30 -18.38 -19.21
CA ALA A 109 -20.15 -19.82 -19.30
C ALA A 109 -19.00 -20.31 -18.43
N LEU A 110 -17.85 -19.62 -18.46
CA LEU A 110 -16.70 -19.97 -17.63
C LEU A 110 -17.04 -19.82 -16.15
N SER A 111 -17.73 -18.73 -15.79
CA SER A 111 -18.15 -18.47 -14.42
C SER A 111 -19.10 -19.54 -13.90
N GLN A 112 -20.05 -19.97 -14.73
CA GLN A 112 -21.00 -21.05 -14.39
C GLN A 112 -20.27 -22.37 -14.21
N LEU A 113 -19.33 -22.69 -15.10
CA LEU A 113 -18.52 -23.91 -14.99
C LEU A 113 -17.72 -23.91 -13.70
N ALA A 114 -17.07 -22.81 -13.39
CA ALA A 114 -16.29 -22.68 -12.15
C ALA A 114 -17.17 -22.89 -10.92
N ARG A 115 -18.38 -22.31 -10.94
CA ARG A 115 -19.36 -22.46 -9.84
C ARG A 115 -19.79 -23.91 -9.69
N ALA A 116 -20.10 -24.58 -10.80
CA ALA A 116 -20.51 -25.97 -10.79
C ALA A 116 -19.42 -26.88 -10.23
N LEU A 117 -18.18 -26.65 -10.64
CA LEU A 117 -17.04 -27.44 -10.14
C LEU A 117 -16.78 -27.18 -8.66
N ALA A 118 -16.95 -25.95 -8.20
CA ALA A 118 -16.76 -25.59 -6.80
C ALA A 118 -17.82 -26.28 -5.92
N HIS A 119 -19.05 -26.41 -6.41
CA HIS A 119 -20.15 -27.03 -5.68
C HIS A 119 -20.22 -28.54 -5.83
N SER A 120 -19.59 -29.10 -6.84
CA SER A 120 -19.55 -30.55 -7.00
C SER A 120 -18.62 -31.24 -6.00
N GLY A 121 -17.91 -30.48 -5.25
CA GLY A 121 -17.28 -30.82 -4.01
C GLY A 121 -16.37 -32.01 -4.05
N GLY A 122 -15.65 -32.03 -4.77
CA GLY A 122 -14.74 -33.10 -4.68
C GLY A 122 -13.80 -33.05 -3.52
#